data_cb50f745caa7e31e920838841e5e32ba
#
_entry.id   cb50f745caa7e31e920838841e5e32ba
#
_cell.length_a   1.000
_cell.length_b   1.000
_cell.length_c   1.000
_cell.angle_alpha   90.00
_cell.angle_beta   90.00
_cell.angle_gamma   90.00
#
_symmetry.space_group_name_H-M   'P 1'
#
loop_
_entity.id
_entity.type
_entity.pdbx_description
1 polymer ?
#
loop_
_entity_poly.entity_id
_entity_poly.type
_entity_poly.pdbx_seq_one_letter_code
_entity_poly.pdbx_strand_id
1 'polypeptide(L)'
;VTGAAGLDAALAAIAAGRMAVIAGDRLRGGDIDLMIAAEAVTPEAINFMATHGRGLICLSVTPERAAQLGLTLVNPGTERQTGRPFARSIEAAHGVSTGISAADRAHTVRVAIAPGASNADIHSPGHVFPLIAQSGGVLTRASACEASIDLARLAGAGDAAVICSIMRDDGEMARLEDIGDLIAAHGLAVAEIGELIARLERADA
;
A
#
# COMPACT_ATOMS: atom_id res chain seq x y z
N VAL A 1 -15.89 -8.67 16.01
CA VAL A 1 -15.59 -8.34 14.63
C VAL A 1 -15.73 -9.62 13.83
N THR A 2 -16.87 -9.79 13.11
CA THR A 2 -17.18 -11.00 12.31
C THR A 2 -17.09 -10.71 10.80
N GLY A 3 -16.03 -10.04 10.37
CA GLY A 3 -15.53 -10.15 9.00
C GLY A 3 -14.63 -11.39 8.92
N ALA A 4 -14.38 -11.97 7.73
CA ALA A 4 -13.41 -13.05 7.60
C ALA A 4 -12.08 -12.54 8.17
N ALA A 5 -11.84 -12.82 9.46
CA ALA A 5 -10.68 -12.35 10.19
C ALA A 5 -9.53 -13.32 9.95
N GLY A 6 -8.36 -12.79 9.68
CA GLY A 6 -7.12 -13.52 9.61
C GLY A 6 -6.42 -13.44 8.26
N LEU A 7 -5.14 -13.74 8.29
CA LEU A 7 -4.22 -13.62 7.16
C LEU A 7 -4.69 -14.37 5.90
N ASP A 8 -5.23 -15.60 6.04
CA ASP A 8 -5.65 -16.40 4.88
C ASP A 8 -6.85 -15.77 4.15
N ALA A 9 -7.78 -15.14 4.87
CA ALA A 9 -8.90 -14.42 4.27
C ALA A 9 -8.42 -13.14 3.53
N ALA A 10 -7.44 -12.43 4.10
CA ALA A 10 -6.83 -11.28 3.45
C ALA A 10 -6.07 -11.70 2.18
N LEU A 11 -5.28 -12.77 2.22
CA LEU A 11 -4.59 -13.31 1.05
C LEU A 11 -5.57 -13.73 -0.06
N ALA A 12 -6.67 -14.40 0.31
CA ALA A 12 -7.71 -14.77 -0.67
C ALA A 12 -8.41 -13.54 -1.28
N ALA A 13 -8.63 -12.49 -0.49
CA ALA A 13 -9.19 -11.23 -1.01
C ALA A 13 -8.22 -10.56 -1.99
N ILE A 14 -6.93 -10.45 -1.64
CA ILE A 14 -5.88 -9.84 -2.47
C ILE A 14 -5.69 -10.63 -3.76
N ALA A 15 -5.63 -11.97 -3.69
CA ALA A 15 -5.53 -12.84 -4.86
C ALA A 15 -6.72 -12.67 -5.83
N ALA A 16 -7.89 -12.34 -5.30
CA ALA A 16 -9.09 -12.02 -6.09
C ALA A 16 -9.15 -10.55 -6.56
N GLY A 17 -8.07 -9.78 -6.42
CA GLY A 17 -8.00 -8.36 -6.80
C GLY A 17 -8.83 -7.44 -5.89
N ARG A 18 -9.20 -7.90 -4.69
CA ARG A 18 -10.00 -7.13 -3.73
C ARG A 18 -9.13 -6.44 -2.70
N MET A 19 -9.68 -5.38 -2.13
CA MET A 19 -9.04 -4.61 -1.06
C MET A 19 -9.04 -5.36 0.26
N ALA A 20 -8.00 -5.13 1.07
CA ALA A 20 -7.86 -5.60 2.44
C ALA A 20 -7.43 -4.45 3.36
N VAL A 21 -7.43 -4.69 4.66
CA VAL A 21 -6.88 -3.80 5.69
C VAL A 21 -5.59 -4.40 6.24
N ILE A 22 -4.55 -3.59 6.37
CA ILE A 22 -3.33 -3.93 7.11
C ILE A 22 -3.43 -3.28 8.48
N ALA A 23 -3.18 -4.08 9.54
CA ALA A 23 -3.15 -3.62 10.92
C ALA A 23 -1.86 -4.04 11.61
N GLY A 24 -1.56 -3.41 12.76
CA GLY A 24 -0.41 -3.77 13.58
C GLY A 24 0.91 -3.08 13.21
N ASP A 25 0.88 -1.97 12.46
CA ASP A 25 2.08 -1.16 12.17
C ASP A 25 2.60 -0.46 13.45
N ARG A 26 3.48 -1.16 14.17
CA ARG A 26 4.04 -0.67 15.44
C ARG A 26 4.96 0.54 15.27
N LEU A 27 5.56 0.73 14.10
CA LEU A 27 6.41 1.89 13.82
C LEU A 27 5.59 3.19 13.74
N ARG A 28 4.26 3.05 13.54
CA ARG A 28 3.32 4.15 13.43
C ARG A 28 2.25 4.13 14.52
N GLY A 29 2.57 3.53 15.66
CA GLY A 29 1.68 3.51 16.83
C GLY A 29 0.40 2.70 16.62
N GLY A 30 0.39 1.74 15.70
CA GLY A 30 -0.77 0.90 15.40
C GLY A 30 -1.71 1.50 14.34
N ASP A 31 -1.25 2.45 13.53
CA ASP A 31 -2.01 2.92 12.38
C ASP A 31 -2.42 1.77 11.47
N ILE A 32 -3.53 1.94 10.78
CA ILE A 32 -4.10 0.98 9.85
C ILE A 32 -4.17 1.57 8.45
N ASP A 33 -4.01 0.73 7.45
CA ASP A 33 -4.03 1.12 6.04
C ASP A 33 -5.00 0.23 5.24
N LEU A 34 -5.78 0.83 4.34
CA LEU A 34 -6.38 0.09 3.22
C LEU A 34 -5.25 -0.32 2.28
N MET A 35 -5.32 -1.52 1.70
CA MET A 35 -4.39 -1.97 0.68
C MET A 35 -5.09 -2.65 -0.50
N ILE A 36 -4.51 -2.53 -1.68
CA ILE A 36 -4.82 -3.34 -2.86
C ILE A 36 -3.50 -3.65 -3.58
N ALA A 37 -3.38 -4.85 -4.16
CA ALA A 37 -2.26 -5.15 -5.05
C ALA A 37 -2.24 -4.15 -6.22
N ALA A 38 -1.06 -3.62 -6.57
CA ALA A 38 -0.97 -2.55 -7.57
C ALA A 38 -1.45 -3.00 -8.95
N GLU A 39 -1.32 -4.28 -9.28
CA GLU A 39 -1.81 -4.87 -10.53
C GLU A 39 -3.35 -4.87 -10.64
N ALA A 40 -4.04 -4.89 -9.48
CA ALA A 40 -5.50 -4.85 -9.41
C ALA A 40 -6.07 -3.44 -9.24
N VAL A 41 -5.23 -2.40 -9.29
CA VAL A 41 -5.69 -1.02 -9.07
C VAL A 41 -6.65 -0.56 -10.16
N THR A 42 -7.77 0.04 -9.75
CA THR A 42 -8.76 0.67 -10.63
C THR A 42 -9.09 2.09 -10.15
N PRO A 43 -9.73 2.93 -10.98
CA PRO A 43 -10.23 4.22 -10.52
C PRO A 43 -11.19 4.10 -9.32
N GLU A 44 -12.03 3.06 -9.31
CA GLU A 44 -12.97 2.80 -8.21
C GLU A 44 -12.24 2.47 -6.91
N ALA A 45 -11.15 1.68 -6.98
CA ALA A 45 -10.32 1.37 -5.80
C ALA A 45 -9.65 2.64 -5.25
N ILE A 46 -9.09 3.48 -6.10
CA ILE A 46 -8.50 4.76 -5.70
C ILE A 46 -9.57 5.68 -5.09
N ASN A 47 -10.75 5.76 -5.70
CA ASN A 47 -11.86 6.55 -5.17
C ASN A 47 -12.33 6.03 -3.81
N PHE A 48 -12.40 4.70 -3.65
CA PHE A 48 -12.71 4.07 -2.35
C PHE A 48 -11.71 4.48 -1.28
N MET A 49 -10.40 4.37 -1.58
CA MET A 49 -9.34 4.76 -0.65
C MET A 49 -9.42 6.24 -0.28
N ALA A 50 -9.65 7.13 -1.26
CA ALA A 50 -9.78 8.56 -1.02
C ALA A 50 -11.01 8.91 -0.16
N THR A 51 -12.13 8.19 -0.36
CA THR A 51 -13.38 8.43 0.35
C THR A 51 -13.36 7.88 1.77
N HIS A 52 -12.91 6.65 1.94
CA HIS A 52 -12.99 5.91 3.21
C HIS A 52 -11.67 5.89 3.99
N GLY A 53 -10.53 5.91 3.30
CA GLY A 53 -9.22 6.03 3.95
C GLY A 53 -8.90 7.47 4.30
N ARG A 54 -9.06 8.40 3.34
CA ARG A 54 -8.78 9.84 3.46
C ARG A 54 -7.30 10.20 3.60
N GLY A 55 -6.42 9.20 3.72
CA GLY A 55 -4.98 9.36 3.74
C GLY A 55 -4.37 9.61 2.35
N LEU A 56 -3.06 9.75 2.30
CA LEU A 56 -2.33 9.82 1.04
C LEU A 56 -2.43 8.50 0.28
N ILE A 57 -2.58 8.57 -1.03
CA ILE A 57 -2.46 7.40 -1.91
C ILE A 57 -0.98 7.11 -2.12
N CYS A 58 -0.50 6.05 -1.52
CA CYS A 58 0.89 5.64 -1.54
C CYS A 58 1.06 4.37 -2.38
N LEU A 59 2.15 4.32 -3.16
CA LEU A 59 2.56 3.16 -3.94
C LEU A 59 3.78 2.52 -3.29
N SER A 60 3.60 1.39 -2.60
CA SER A 60 4.70 0.60 -2.05
C SER A 60 5.40 -0.14 -3.18
N VAL A 61 6.72 0.07 -3.32
CA VAL A 61 7.56 -0.53 -4.36
C VAL A 61 8.82 -1.14 -3.74
N THR A 62 9.35 -2.15 -4.41
CA THR A 62 10.64 -2.74 -4.05
C THR A 62 11.79 -1.77 -4.34
N PRO A 63 12.97 -1.96 -3.70
CA PRO A 63 14.17 -1.18 -4.04
C PRO A 63 14.55 -1.28 -5.52
N GLU A 64 14.37 -2.46 -6.13
CA GLU A 64 14.67 -2.70 -7.55
C GLU A 64 13.75 -1.89 -8.45
N ARG A 65 12.44 -1.89 -8.16
CA ARG A 65 11.46 -1.07 -8.89
C ARG A 65 11.75 0.42 -8.72
N ALA A 66 12.07 0.84 -7.51
CA ALA A 66 12.46 2.22 -7.23
C ALA A 66 13.68 2.64 -8.05
N ALA A 67 14.71 1.78 -8.14
CA ALA A 67 15.90 2.04 -8.96
C ALA A 67 15.56 2.16 -10.45
N GLN A 68 14.70 1.27 -10.99
CA GLN A 68 14.25 1.33 -12.40
C GLN A 68 13.54 2.66 -12.72
N LEU A 69 12.71 3.14 -11.80
CA LEU A 69 12.00 4.41 -11.93
C LEU A 69 12.86 5.64 -11.58
N GLY A 70 14.11 5.45 -11.14
CA GLY A 70 14.97 6.56 -10.68
C GLY A 70 14.45 7.25 -9.42
N LEU A 71 13.69 6.54 -8.58
CA LEU A 71 13.15 7.07 -7.32
C LEU A 71 14.22 7.03 -6.23
N THR A 72 14.28 8.10 -5.45
CA THR A 72 15.14 8.21 -4.27
C THR A 72 14.34 8.71 -3.08
N LEU A 73 14.75 8.33 -1.87
CA LEU A 73 14.14 8.85 -0.65
C LEU A 73 14.23 10.38 -0.59
N VAL A 74 13.14 11.04 -0.20
CA VAL A 74 13.10 12.50 -0.03
C VAL A 74 14.06 12.92 1.07
N ASN A 75 14.07 12.20 2.18
CA ASN A 75 14.95 12.43 3.32
C ASN A 75 15.60 11.12 3.75
N PRO A 76 16.75 10.74 3.19
CA PRO A 76 17.43 9.52 3.60
C PRO A 76 17.72 9.49 5.10
N GLY A 77 17.36 8.38 5.77
CA GLY A 77 17.53 8.20 7.22
C GLY A 77 16.36 8.63 8.09
N THR A 78 15.38 9.38 7.56
CA THR A 78 14.18 9.78 8.33
C THR A 78 13.10 8.70 8.37
N GLU A 79 13.14 7.73 7.46
CA GLU A 79 12.22 6.59 7.41
C GLU A 79 12.20 5.78 8.72
N ARG A 80 13.31 5.81 9.48
CA ARG A 80 13.40 5.18 10.81
C ARG A 80 12.56 5.91 11.87
N GLN A 81 12.38 7.22 11.70
CA GLN A 81 11.65 8.06 12.65
C GLN A 81 10.15 8.12 12.33
N THR A 82 9.81 8.25 11.04
CA THR A 82 8.42 8.44 10.60
C THR A 82 7.70 7.15 10.24
N GLY A 83 8.42 6.02 10.14
CA GLY A 83 7.87 4.77 9.68
C GLY A 83 7.49 4.72 8.20
N ARG A 84 7.70 5.82 7.42
CA ARG A 84 7.36 5.85 5.97
C ARG A 84 8.55 6.31 5.13
N PRO A 85 9.06 5.45 4.24
CA PRO A 85 10.19 5.74 3.37
C PRO A 85 9.73 6.44 2.08
N PHE A 86 9.25 7.67 2.20
CA PHE A 86 8.74 8.44 1.06
C PHE A 86 9.83 8.73 0.03
N ALA A 87 9.52 8.43 -1.24
CA ALA A 87 10.16 9.04 -2.38
C ALA A 87 9.39 10.28 -2.85
N ARG A 88 9.94 11.01 -3.83
CA ARG A 88 9.22 12.12 -4.46
C ARG A 88 7.93 11.61 -5.09
N SER A 89 6.84 12.36 -4.93
CA SER A 89 5.56 12.03 -5.57
C SER A 89 5.69 12.01 -7.09
N ILE A 90 4.92 11.13 -7.72
CA ILE A 90 5.00 10.86 -9.15
C ILE A 90 3.67 11.03 -9.85
N GLU A 91 3.76 11.17 -11.16
CA GLU A 91 2.67 11.17 -12.11
C GLU A 91 3.09 10.46 -13.38
N ALA A 92 2.18 9.80 -14.09
CA ALA A 92 2.48 9.25 -15.41
C ALA A 92 2.86 10.38 -16.37
N ALA A 93 3.93 10.18 -17.16
CA ALA A 93 4.40 11.18 -18.12
C ALA A 93 3.36 11.50 -19.20
N HIS A 94 2.46 10.54 -19.48
CA HIS A 94 1.42 10.64 -20.51
C HIS A 94 0.10 10.02 -20.03
N GLY A 95 -1.00 10.43 -20.64
CA GLY A 95 -2.31 9.81 -20.39
C GLY A 95 -3.02 10.29 -19.12
N VAL A 96 -2.57 11.36 -18.50
CA VAL A 96 -3.21 12.02 -17.37
C VAL A 96 -3.67 13.42 -17.73
N SER A 97 -4.66 13.93 -17.01
CA SER A 97 -5.13 15.32 -17.12
C SER A 97 -4.44 16.21 -16.07
N THR A 98 -5.07 16.37 -14.91
CA THR A 98 -4.49 17.11 -13.78
C THR A 98 -3.72 16.20 -12.79
N GLY A 99 -3.79 14.88 -12.99
CA GLY A 99 -3.12 13.87 -12.16
C GLY A 99 -3.85 13.49 -10.89
N ILE A 100 -4.69 14.36 -10.33
CA ILE A 100 -5.34 14.16 -9.02
C ILE A 100 -6.57 13.24 -9.10
N SER A 101 -7.21 13.10 -10.26
CA SER A 101 -8.40 12.27 -10.37
C SER A 101 -8.12 10.82 -9.98
N ALA A 102 -9.14 10.07 -9.56
CA ALA A 102 -8.99 8.65 -9.26
C ALA A 102 -8.50 7.88 -10.51
N ALA A 103 -8.95 8.26 -11.71
CA ALA A 103 -8.52 7.68 -12.96
C ALA A 103 -7.04 7.97 -13.26
N ASP A 104 -6.59 9.22 -13.09
CA ASP A 104 -5.20 9.60 -13.31
C ASP A 104 -4.25 8.91 -12.33
N ARG A 105 -4.62 8.84 -11.05
CA ARG A 105 -3.81 8.13 -10.04
C ARG A 105 -3.73 6.63 -10.30
N ALA A 106 -4.85 5.99 -10.66
CA ALA A 106 -4.86 4.58 -11.04
C ALA A 106 -4.01 4.35 -12.31
N HIS A 107 -4.06 5.26 -13.29
CA HIS A 107 -3.21 5.20 -14.47
C HIS A 107 -1.74 5.35 -14.11
N THR A 108 -1.38 6.31 -13.27
CA THR A 108 -0.01 6.51 -12.77
C THR A 108 0.55 5.27 -12.09
N VAL A 109 -0.24 4.61 -11.23
CA VAL A 109 0.16 3.34 -10.60
C VAL A 109 0.45 2.27 -11.67
N ARG A 110 -0.47 2.06 -12.62
CA ARG A 110 -0.28 1.06 -13.69
C ARG A 110 0.95 1.33 -14.54
N VAL A 111 1.23 2.58 -14.87
CA VAL A 111 2.46 2.98 -15.60
C VAL A 111 3.70 2.66 -14.77
N ALA A 112 3.71 3.02 -13.49
CA ALA A 112 4.87 2.82 -12.62
C ALA A 112 5.22 1.33 -12.38
N ILE A 113 4.22 0.43 -12.41
CA ILE A 113 4.45 -1.02 -12.22
C ILE A 113 4.60 -1.79 -13.53
N ALA A 114 4.39 -1.16 -14.68
CA ALA A 114 4.46 -1.84 -15.97
C ALA A 114 5.82 -2.52 -16.19
N PRO A 115 5.86 -3.68 -16.87
CA PRO A 115 7.11 -4.28 -17.29
C PRO A 115 7.94 -3.30 -18.13
N GLY A 116 9.21 -3.09 -17.74
CA GLY A 116 10.10 -2.17 -18.44
C GLY A 116 9.89 -0.69 -18.14
N ALA A 117 8.99 -0.32 -17.22
CA ALA A 117 8.82 1.06 -16.78
C ALA A 117 10.14 1.67 -16.28
N SER A 118 10.36 2.91 -16.61
CA SER A 118 11.57 3.67 -16.34
C SER A 118 11.28 5.09 -15.86
N ASN A 119 12.31 5.85 -15.54
CA ASN A 119 12.17 7.26 -15.19
C ASN A 119 11.56 8.12 -16.30
N ALA A 120 11.61 7.69 -17.56
CA ALA A 120 11.01 8.41 -18.68
C ALA A 120 9.48 8.31 -18.72
N ASP A 121 8.91 7.31 -18.04
CA ASP A 121 7.49 7.04 -18.03
C ASP A 121 6.73 7.81 -16.94
N ILE A 122 7.46 8.48 -16.06
CA ILE A 122 6.91 9.24 -14.93
C ILE A 122 7.47 10.65 -14.85
N HIS A 123 6.70 11.55 -14.26
CA HIS A 123 7.13 12.89 -13.85
C HIS A 123 7.07 13.04 -12.34
N SER A 124 7.84 13.98 -11.81
CA SER A 124 7.83 14.40 -10.41
C SER A 124 7.91 15.94 -10.33
N PRO A 125 7.10 16.60 -9.47
CA PRO A 125 6.14 16.02 -8.52
C PRO A 125 4.85 15.55 -9.21
N GLY A 126 4.03 14.76 -8.47
CA GLY A 126 2.71 14.29 -8.89
C GLY A 126 1.80 13.97 -7.70
N HIS A 127 0.79 13.15 -7.90
CA HIS A 127 -0.28 12.89 -6.92
C HIS A 127 -0.30 11.44 -6.39
N VAL A 128 0.65 10.60 -6.77
CA VAL A 128 0.91 9.29 -6.16
C VAL A 128 2.22 9.35 -5.40
N PHE A 129 2.25 8.84 -4.18
CA PHE A 129 3.39 8.93 -3.25
C PHE A 129 4.09 7.58 -3.13
N PRO A 130 5.22 7.33 -3.83
CA PRO A 130 5.94 6.08 -3.68
C PRO A 130 6.56 5.94 -2.29
N LEU A 131 6.51 4.70 -1.77
CA LEU A 131 7.22 4.26 -0.58
C LEU A 131 8.21 3.18 -1.00
N ILE A 132 9.50 3.38 -0.69
CA ILE A 132 10.55 2.42 -1.04
C ILE A 132 10.73 1.45 0.12
N ALA A 133 10.30 0.20 -0.08
CA ALA A 133 10.45 -0.85 0.93
C ALA A 133 11.91 -1.20 1.18
N GLN A 134 12.19 -1.78 2.34
CA GLN A 134 13.50 -2.38 2.61
C GLN A 134 13.59 -3.78 2.01
N SER A 135 14.79 -4.14 1.52
CA SER A 135 15.10 -5.52 1.13
C SER A 135 14.90 -6.45 2.33
N GLY A 136 14.29 -7.64 2.08
CA GLY A 136 13.93 -8.58 3.14
C GLY A 136 12.51 -8.37 3.70
N GLY A 137 11.77 -7.37 3.20
CA GLY A 137 10.34 -7.21 3.47
C GLY A 137 10.03 -6.98 4.95
N VAL A 138 8.87 -7.48 5.38
CA VAL A 138 8.34 -7.29 6.73
C VAL A 138 9.21 -7.91 7.82
N LEU A 139 10.02 -8.91 7.50
CA LEU A 139 10.98 -9.51 8.44
C LEU A 139 12.12 -8.55 8.78
N THR A 140 12.50 -7.66 7.85
CA THR A 140 13.51 -6.63 8.09
C THR A 140 12.89 -5.39 8.73
N ARG A 141 11.68 -5.00 8.29
CA ARG A 141 10.98 -3.82 8.77
C ARG A 141 9.48 -4.08 8.86
N ALA A 142 8.98 -4.23 10.08
CA ALA A 142 7.59 -4.52 10.38
C ALA A 142 6.71 -3.28 10.18
N SER A 143 6.48 -2.88 8.94
CA SER A 143 5.61 -1.74 8.58
C SER A 143 4.62 -2.07 7.47
N ALA A 144 3.60 -1.24 7.33
CA ALA A 144 2.57 -1.40 6.31
C ALA A 144 3.13 -1.37 4.87
N CYS A 145 4.20 -0.63 4.62
CA CYS A 145 4.86 -0.58 3.31
C CYS A 145 5.40 -1.97 2.92
N GLU A 146 6.22 -2.59 3.76
CA GLU A 146 6.78 -3.92 3.53
C GLU A 146 5.69 -4.99 3.56
N ALA A 147 4.80 -4.92 4.54
CA ALA A 147 3.69 -5.87 4.67
C ALA A 147 2.80 -5.90 3.42
N SER A 148 2.52 -4.75 2.81
CA SER A 148 1.68 -4.69 1.60
C SER A 148 2.31 -5.41 0.40
N ILE A 149 3.62 -5.31 0.24
CA ILE A 149 4.37 -6.01 -0.82
C ILE A 149 4.41 -7.52 -0.55
N ASP A 150 4.72 -7.92 0.68
CA ASP A 150 4.80 -9.35 1.03
C ASP A 150 3.42 -10.01 0.95
N LEU A 151 2.34 -9.32 1.33
CA LEU A 151 0.96 -9.80 1.14
C LEU A 151 0.63 -9.96 -0.35
N ALA A 152 0.99 -8.99 -1.20
CA ALA A 152 0.77 -9.09 -2.65
C ALA A 152 1.53 -10.30 -3.24
N ARG A 153 2.79 -10.50 -2.86
CA ARG A 153 3.62 -11.66 -3.27
C ARG A 153 3.01 -12.99 -2.83
N LEU A 154 2.66 -13.12 -1.55
CA LEU A 154 2.04 -14.35 -1.02
C LEU A 154 0.71 -14.65 -1.69
N ALA A 155 -0.05 -13.64 -2.08
CA ALA A 155 -1.30 -13.78 -2.82
C ALA A 155 -1.11 -14.07 -4.32
N GLY A 156 0.14 -14.04 -4.84
CA GLY A 156 0.42 -14.18 -6.28
C GLY A 156 -0.05 -12.97 -7.11
N ALA A 157 -0.17 -11.80 -6.50
CA ALA A 157 -0.75 -10.58 -7.08
C ALA A 157 0.33 -9.50 -7.36
N GLY A 158 1.57 -9.90 -7.64
CA GLY A 158 2.67 -9.02 -7.96
C GLY A 158 3.56 -8.64 -6.77
N ASP A 159 4.41 -7.63 -6.96
CA ASP A 159 5.42 -7.18 -5.98
C ASP A 159 5.33 -5.68 -5.66
N ALA A 160 4.15 -5.10 -5.88
CA ALA A 160 3.83 -3.72 -5.53
C ALA A 160 2.38 -3.63 -4.99
N ALA A 161 2.11 -2.64 -4.18
CA ALA A 161 0.78 -2.42 -3.61
C ALA A 161 0.46 -0.94 -3.47
N VAL A 162 -0.82 -0.59 -3.57
CA VAL A 162 -1.32 0.73 -3.19
C VAL A 162 -1.85 0.65 -1.77
N ILE A 163 -1.43 1.57 -0.92
CA ILE A 163 -1.91 1.70 0.46
C ILE A 163 -2.41 3.11 0.75
N CYS A 164 -3.37 3.21 1.65
CA CYS A 164 -3.92 4.48 2.11
C CYS A 164 -4.28 4.36 3.58
N SER A 165 -3.71 5.22 4.42
CA SER A 165 -4.05 5.24 5.85
C SER A 165 -5.50 5.60 6.05
N ILE A 166 -6.11 5.03 7.10
CA ILE A 166 -7.49 5.31 7.47
C ILE A 166 -7.51 6.34 8.58
N MET A 167 -8.30 7.39 8.35
CA MET A 167 -8.55 8.46 9.31
C MET A 167 -10.01 8.44 9.75
N ARG A 168 -10.26 8.83 10.99
CA ARG A 168 -11.61 9.06 11.54
C ARG A 168 -12.23 10.34 10.97
N ASP A 169 -13.52 10.53 11.22
CA ASP A 169 -14.27 11.72 10.78
C ASP A 169 -13.75 13.03 11.40
N ASP A 170 -13.14 12.94 12.59
CA ASP A 170 -12.51 14.07 13.27
C ASP A 170 -11.11 14.43 12.74
N GLY A 171 -10.59 13.67 11.77
CA GLY A 171 -9.28 13.87 11.14
C GLY A 171 -8.13 13.17 11.86
N GLU A 172 -8.36 12.48 12.97
CA GLU A 172 -7.35 11.70 13.66
C GLU A 172 -7.16 10.33 13.01
N MET A 173 -6.02 9.69 13.27
CA MET A 173 -5.75 8.35 12.75
C MET A 173 -6.69 7.32 13.38
N ALA A 174 -7.34 6.52 12.53
CA ALA A 174 -8.21 5.44 12.98
C ALA A 174 -7.40 4.27 13.56
N ARG A 175 -8.03 3.53 14.46
CA ARG A 175 -7.60 2.23 14.99
C ARG A 175 -8.56 1.14 14.51
N LEU A 176 -8.18 -0.11 14.68
CA LEU A 176 -8.98 -1.23 14.18
C LEU A 176 -10.40 -1.24 14.78
N GLU A 177 -10.55 -0.84 16.04
CA GLU A 177 -11.84 -0.70 16.69
C GLU A 177 -12.74 0.38 16.08
N ASP A 178 -12.17 1.40 15.45
CA ASP A 178 -12.92 2.51 14.85
C ASP A 178 -13.58 2.14 13.52
N ILE A 179 -13.09 1.09 12.84
CA ILE A 179 -13.49 0.76 11.46
C ILE A 179 -14.36 -0.50 11.34
N GLY A 180 -14.94 -0.96 12.44
CA GLY A 180 -15.82 -2.16 12.44
C GLY A 180 -16.95 -2.07 11.42
N ASP A 181 -17.62 -0.93 11.34
CA ASP A 181 -18.72 -0.69 10.39
C ASP A 181 -18.22 -0.67 8.94
N LEU A 182 -17.06 -0.06 8.68
CA LEU A 182 -16.45 -0.06 7.34
C LEU A 182 -16.09 -1.48 6.88
N ILE A 183 -15.50 -2.28 7.78
CA ILE A 183 -15.17 -3.68 7.51
C ILE A 183 -16.44 -4.47 7.19
N ALA A 184 -17.49 -4.33 8.00
CA ALA A 184 -18.76 -5.05 7.82
C ALA A 184 -19.49 -4.64 6.54
N ALA A 185 -19.58 -3.33 6.27
CA ALA A 185 -20.28 -2.79 5.10
C ALA A 185 -19.64 -3.21 3.76
N HIS A 186 -18.31 -3.36 3.72
CA HIS A 186 -17.58 -3.63 2.48
C HIS A 186 -16.92 -5.02 2.45
N GLY A 187 -17.13 -5.86 3.47
CA GLY A 187 -16.57 -7.20 3.52
C GLY A 187 -15.04 -7.22 3.48
N LEU A 188 -14.39 -6.24 4.10
CA LEU A 188 -12.94 -6.13 4.10
C LEU A 188 -12.33 -7.21 5.00
N ALA A 189 -11.31 -7.90 4.49
CA ALA A 189 -10.49 -8.79 5.31
C ALA A 189 -9.36 -8.00 5.98
N VAL A 190 -8.93 -8.45 7.16
CA VAL A 190 -7.86 -7.79 7.94
C VAL A 190 -6.64 -8.71 7.99
N ALA A 191 -5.48 -8.18 7.64
CA ALA A 191 -4.18 -8.81 7.81
C ALA A 191 -3.41 -8.12 8.93
N GLU A 192 -3.07 -8.85 9.98
CA GLU A 192 -2.19 -8.38 11.05
C GLU A 192 -0.72 -8.59 10.66
N ILE A 193 0.12 -7.56 10.78
CA ILE A 193 1.56 -7.66 10.47
C ILE A 193 2.23 -8.76 11.30
N GLY A 194 1.82 -8.93 12.56
CA GLY A 194 2.36 -9.99 13.42
C GLY A 194 2.04 -11.40 12.92
N GLU A 195 0.84 -11.65 12.36
CA GLU A 195 0.48 -12.92 11.75
C GLU A 195 1.27 -13.20 10.47
N LEU A 196 1.49 -12.14 9.66
CA LEU A 196 2.30 -12.23 8.44
C LEU A 196 3.75 -12.60 8.76
N ILE A 197 4.37 -11.94 9.74
CA ILE A 197 5.72 -12.28 10.21
C ILE A 197 5.80 -13.74 10.64
N ALA A 198 4.89 -14.18 11.52
CA ALA A 198 4.86 -15.56 12.00
C ALA A 198 4.62 -16.59 10.87
N ARG A 199 3.93 -16.22 9.79
CA ARG A 199 3.75 -17.07 8.61
C ARG A 199 5.04 -17.22 7.81
N LEU A 200 5.77 -16.11 7.59
CA LEU A 200 7.03 -16.10 6.83
C LEU A 200 8.14 -16.84 7.57
N GLU A 201 8.30 -16.59 8.88
CA GLU A 201 9.28 -17.31 9.71
C GLU A 201 9.09 -18.84 9.68
N ARG A 202 7.83 -19.31 9.62
CA ARG A 202 7.56 -20.75 9.50
C ARG A 202 7.85 -21.32 8.10
N ALA A 203 7.82 -20.48 7.07
CA ALA A 203 8.13 -20.92 5.70
C ALA A 203 9.65 -21.04 5.45
N ASP A 204 10.45 -20.28 6.22
CA ASP A 204 11.91 -20.26 6.11
C ASP A 204 12.58 -21.32 7.03
N ALA A 205 11.82 -21.99 7.91
CA ALA A 205 12.30 -23.01 8.87
C ALA A 205 12.21 -24.43 8.33
#